data_b4a84328ac3c13e1049edde0a82af07e
#
_entry.id   b4a84328ac3c13e1049edde0a82af07e
#
_cell.length_a   1.000
_cell.length_b   1.000
_cell.length_c   1.000
_cell.angle_alpha   90.00
_cell.angle_beta   90.00
_cell.angle_gamma   90.00
#
_symmetry.space_group_name_H-M   'P 1'
#
loop_
_entity.id
_entity.type
_entity.pdbx_description
1 polymer ?
#
loop_
_entity_poly.entity_id
_entity_poly.type
_entity_poly.pdbx_seq_one_letter_code
_entity_poly.pdbx_strand_id
1 'polypeptide(L)'
;MGTGRTAVVVGGGIGGLAAALGLRRVGWDVTVVEQAPVLADVGAGISLAANGIHALDALGVGKAVRAAGRGQYTGGTRTPGGRWLVRMDGAAVERAVGTPIVGIPRAALHRALRAALPPESLVVGTEATGLDLSDLARPRVTREGAPLDADLVIAADGVNSRLRAALFPHHPGPTYSGSTVVRAITEHPVELRTDFELSWGRGVEFGHIAFVDGRAEWHAVVKTAAGVRHRDPLAAVRHRFGDWHDPVPTLLAATRPADVLHHDVHELAVPLPSYTAGRVALLGDAAHAMTPNLGQGACQALEDAVTLAAALAAEPTPEAALARYDAERRPRSQAVARAARRAGRMGHQLTDPLAVAVRNAAIRLTPFGIAKHGVLRHHAWTPPRLTPAAW
;
A
#
# COMPACT_ATOMS: atom_id res chain seq x y z
N MET A 1 -6.18 -35.06 15.48
CA MET A 1 -5.70 -33.78 16.02
C MET A 1 -4.55 -33.35 15.12
N GLY A 2 -4.73 -32.28 14.40
CA GLY A 2 -3.81 -31.88 13.33
C GLY A 2 -2.44 -31.50 13.85
N THR A 3 -1.41 -32.15 13.32
CA THR A 3 -0.01 -31.76 13.45
C THR A 3 0.33 -30.62 12.49
N GLY A 4 -0.63 -29.72 12.24
CA GLY A 4 -0.47 -28.61 11.31
C GLY A 4 0.35 -27.49 11.97
N ARG A 5 1.24 -26.87 11.18
CA ARG A 5 1.98 -25.67 11.56
C ARG A 5 0.98 -24.50 11.71
N THR A 6 1.06 -23.79 12.82
CA THR A 6 0.17 -22.67 13.15
C THR A 6 0.84 -21.32 12.93
N ALA A 7 0.11 -20.37 12.38
CA ALA A 7 0.58 -19.00 12.25
C ALA A 7 -0.44 -17.99 12.77
N VAL A 8 0.02 -17.00 13.51
CA VAL A 8 -0.77 -15.85 13.93
C VAL A 8 -0.34 -14.64 13.10
N VAL A 9 -1.30 -14.05 12.39
CA VAL A 9 -1.11 -12.80 11.64
C VAL A 9 -1.74 -11.66 12.44
N VAL A 10 -0.95 -10.68 12.82
CA VAL A 10 -1.41 -9.50 13.57
C VAL A 10 -1.68 -8.36 12.61
N GLY A 11 -2.95 -8.01 12.47
CA GLY A 11 -3.46 -6.96 11.58
C GLY A 11 -4.26 -7.50 10.39
N GLY A 12 -5.53 -7.13 10.31
CA GLY A 12 -6.48 -7.48 9.25
C GLY A 12 -6.44 -6.53 8.03
N GLY A 13 -5.35 -5.79 7.82
CA GLY A 13 -5.14 -4.96 6.64
C GLY A 13 -4.83 -5.77 5.37
N ILE A 14 -4.62 -5.07 4.23
CA ILE A 14 -4.31 -5.71 2.93
C ILE A 14 -3.13 -6.68 3.04
N GLY A 15 -2.03 -6.27 3.69
CA GLY A 15 -0.84 -7.10 3.85
C GLY A 15 -1.11 -8.34 4.70
N GLY A 16 -1.80 -8.19 5.85
CA GLY A 16 -2.09 -9.31 6.74
C GLY A 16 -3.05 -10.33 6.12
N LEU A 17 -4.14 -9.87 5.48
CA LEU A 17 -5.05 -10.78 4.76
C LEU A 17 -4.35 -11.51 3.60
N ALA A 18 -3.48 -10.80 2.86
CA ALA A 18 -2.68 -11.40 1.80
C ALA A 18 -1.69 -12.44 2.34
N ALA A 19 -1.02 -12.16 3.48
CA ALA A 19 -0.14 -13.10 4.15
C ALA A 19 -0.90 -14.35 4.61
N ALA A 20 -2.08 -14.18 5.22
CA ALA A 20 -2.94 -15.28 5.63
C ALA A 20 -3.33 -16.16 4.45
N LEU A 21 -3.73 -15.58 3.31
CA LEU A 21 -4.04 -16.32 2.10
C LEU A 21 -2.83 -17.10 1.58
N GLY A 22 -1.66 -16.45 1.50
CA GLY A 22 -0.42 -17.07 1.04
C GLY A 22 -0.01 -18.26 1.92
N LEU A 23 -0.03 -18.09 3.23
CA LEU A 23 0.31 -19.13 4.21
C LEU A 23 -0.65 -20.32 4.13
N ARG A 24 -1.95 -20.08 4.05
CA ARG A 24 -2.95 -21.15 3.91
C ARG A 24 -2.75 -21.96 2.62
N ARG A 25 -2.39 -21.30 1.52
CA ARG A 25 -2.11 -21.97 0.23
C ARG A 25 -0.92 -22.94 0.32
N VAL A 26 -0.01 -22.72 1.26
CA VAL A 26 1.17 -23.58 1.48
C VAL A 26 1.02 -24.45 2.73
N GLY A 27 -0.21 -24.63 3.23
CA GLY A 27 -0.56 -25.64 4.23
C GLY A 27 -0.45 -25.22 5.69
N TRP A 28 -0.33 -23.91 6.00
CA TRP A 28 -0.37 -23.41 7.36
C TRP A 28 -1.82 -23.22 7.84
N ASP A 29 -2.05 -23.51 9.11
CA ASP A 29 -3.26 -23.09 9.80
C ASP A 29 -3.05 -21.66 10.33
N VAL A 30 -3.96 -20.74 9.94
CA VAL A 30 -3.73 -19.30 10.14
C VAL A 30 -4.87 -18.66 10.89
N THR A 31 -4.53 -17.94 11.94
CA THR A 31 -5.42 -17.03 12.65
C THR A 31 -4.98 -15.58 12.41
N VAL A 32 -5.88 -14.76 11.89
CA VAL A 32 -5.68 -13.30 11.76
C VAL A 32 -6.36 -12.61 12.93
N VAL A 33 -5.61 -11.81 13.69
CA VAL A 33 -6.17 -10.98 14.76
C VAL A 33 -6.20 -9.52 14.33
N GLU A 34 -7.36 -8.85 14.55
CA GLU A 34 -7.57 -7.45 14.18
C GLU A 34 -8.19 -6.69 15.35
N GLN A 35 -7.62 -5.53 15.68
CA GLN A 35 -8.09 -4.71 16.82
C GLN A 35 -9.45 -4.06 16.57
N ALA A 36 -9.77 -3.74 15.33
CA ALA A 36 -11.08 -3.17 15.00
C ALA A 36 -12.20 -4.21 15.25
N PRO A 37 -13.29 -3.83 15.90
CA PRO A 37 -14.39 -4.75 16.17
C PRO A 37 -15.12 -5.18 14.90
N VAL A 38 -15.00 -4.39 13.84
CA VAL A 38 -15.57 -4.67 12.52
C VAL A 38 -14.54 -4.27 11.46
N LEU A 39 -14.34 -5.12 10.48
CA LEU A 39 -13.58 -4.79 9.28
C LEU A 39 -14.44 -3.90 8.36
N ALA A 40 -14.45 -2.61 8.65
CA ALA A 40 -15.27 -1.64 7.94
C ALA A 40 -14.77 -1.40 6.52
N ASP A 41 -15.70 -1.16 5.60
CA ASP A 41 -15.45 -0.78 4.22
C ASP A 41 -15.01 0.70 4.12
N VAL A 42 -13.95 1.07 4.85
CA VAL A 42 -13.42 2.43 4.92
C VAL A 42 -12.18 2.57 4.06
N GLY A 43 -12.04 3.69 3.43
CA GLY A 43 -10.82 4.04 2.70
C GLY A 43 -11.09 4.75 1.39
N ALA A 44 -10.04 5.29 0.82
CA ALA A 44 -10.04 5.93 -0.48
C ALA A 44 -9.66 4.93 -1.59
N GLY A 45 -9.35 5.45 -2.77
CA GLY A 45 -8.86 4.64 -3.89
C GLY A 45 -7.41 4.18 -3.73
N ILE A 46 -7.08 3.18 -4.49
CA ILE A 46 -5.73 2.67 -4.65
C ILE A 46 -5.48 2.28 -6.11
N SER A 47 -4.30 2.56 -6.62
CA SER A 47 -3.82 2.04 -7.90
C SER A 47 -2.91 0.84 -7.64
N LEU A 48 -3.25 -0.31 -8.21
CA LEU A 48 -2.47 -1.55 -8.14
C LEU A 48 -1.63 -1.66 -9.41
N ALA A 49 -0.32 -1.58 -9.26
CA ALA A 49 0.63 -1.81 -10.34
C ALA A 49 0.76 -3.32 -10.64
N ALA A 50 1.45 -3.65 -11.72
CA ALA A 50 1.56 -5.03 -12.21
C ALA A 50 2.09 -6.01 -11.15
N ASN A 51 3.09 -5.63 -10.37
CA ASN A 51 3.59 -6.45 -9.27
C ASN A 51 2.51 -6.80 -8.23
N GLY A 52 1.66 -5.83 -7.87
CA GLY A 52 0.51 -6.08 -6.98
C GLY A 52 -0.52 -7.02 -7.61
N ILE A 53 -0.84 -6.82 -8.89
CA ILE A 53 -1.79 -7.67 -9.62
C ILE A 53 -1.25 -9.11 -9.76
N HIS A 54 0.02 -9.28 -10.12
CA HIS A 54 0.66 -10.60 -10.19
C HIS A 54 0.69 -11.31 -8.83
N ALA A 55 0.93 -10.56 -7.73
CA ALA A 55 0.84 -11.12 -6.39
C ALA A 55 -0.59 -11.60 -6.06
N LEU A 56 -1.61 -10.82 -6.42
CA LEU A 56 -3.02 -11.20 -6.22
C LEU A 56 -3.41 -12.42 -7.08
N ASP A 57 -2.83 -12.56 -8.28
CA ASP A 57 -3.00 -13.77 -9.10
C ASP A 57 -2.40 -15.00 -8.41
N ALA A 58 -1.19 -14.88 -7.88
CA ALA A 58 -0.54 -15.96 -7.12
C ALA A 58 -1.34 -16.33 -5.88
N LEU A 59 -2.00 -15.35 -5.23
CA LEU A 59 -2.91 -15.57 -4.10
C LEU A 59 -4.30 -16.07 -4.50
N GLY A 60 -4.62 -16.18 -5.80
CA GLY A 60 -5.88 -16.69 -6.32
C GLY A 60 -7.05 -15.71 -6.29
N VAL A 61 -6.83 -14.44 -6.00
CA VAL A 61 -7.87 -13.40 -5.93
C VAL A 61 -7.81 -12.36 -7.06
N GLY A 62 -6.81 -12.47 -7.96
CA GLY A 62 -6.59 -11.49 -9.02
C GLY A 62 -7.78 -11.30 -9.95
N LYS A 63 -8.54 -12.38 -10.29
CA LYS A 63 -9.74 -12.30 -11.12
C LYS A 63 -10.83 -11.44 -10.46
N ALA A 64 -11.08 -11.64 -9.17
CA ALA A 64 -12.09 -10.88 -8.41
C ALA A 64 -11.68 -9.38 -8.31
N VAL A 65 -10.40 -9.13 -8.10
CA VAL A 65 -9.86 -7.76 -8.01
C VAL A 65 -9.97 -7.02 -9.34
N ARG A 66 -9.63 -7.67 -10.47
CA ARG A 66 -9.80 -7.05 -11.80
C ARG A 66 -11.27 -6.77 -12.13
N ALA A 67 -12.18 -7.66 -11.73
CA ALA A 67 -13.61 -7.45 -11.95
C ALA A 67 -14.17 -6.25 -11.15
N ALA A 68 -13.58 -5.94 -9.99
CA ALA A 68 -13.97 -4.80 -9.14
C ALA A 68 -13.18 -3.52 -9.44
N GLY A 69 -12.15 -3.59 -10.27
CA GLY A 69 -11.26 -2.48 -10.62
C GLY A 69 -11.42 -1.98 -12.05
N ARG A 70 -10.83 -0.82 -12.34
CA ARG A 70 -10.76 -0.23 -13.67
C ARG A 70 -9.31 -0.16 -14.16
N GLY A 71 -9.03 -0.67 -15.35
CA GLY A 71 -7.73 -0.51 -16.01
C GLY A 71 -7.41 0.95 -16.27
N GLN A 72 -6.19 1.37 -15.98
CA GLN A 72 -5.73 2.75 -16.17
C GLN A 72 -4.90 2.81 -17.46
N TYR A 73 -5.49 3.38 -18.50
CA TYR A 73 -4.87 3.51 -19.83
C TYR A 73 -4.50 4.93 -20.18
N THR A 74 -5.25 5.89 -19.66
CA THR A 74 -5.15 7.30 -19.99
C THR A 74 -4.86 8.15 -18.77
N GLY A 75 -4.11 9.25 -18.96
CA GLY A 75 -3.79 10.19 -17.89
C GLY A 75 -2.34 10.65 -17.92
N GLY A 76 -1.79 10.90 -16.74
CA GLY A 76 -0.41 11.36 -16.54
C GLY A 76 -0.28 12.48 -15.53
N THR A 77 0.70 13.37 -15.73
CA THR A 77 0.96 14.49 -14.82
C THR A 77 0.80 15.83 -15.53
N ARG A 78 0.11 16.79 -14.88
CA ARG A 78 -0.14 18.15 -15.35
C ARG A 78 0.40 19.21 -14.40
N THR A 79 0.36 20.44 -14.85
CA THR A 79 0.45 21.65 -14.01
C THR A 79 -0.94 22.04 -13.49
N PRO A 80 -1.07 22.93 -12.47
CA PRO A 80 -2.34 23.44 -12.00
C PRO A 80 -3.21 24.09 -13.08
N GLY A 81 -2.58 24.71 -14.09
CA GLY A 81 -3.27 25.28 -15.26
C GLY A 81 -3.58 24.28 -16.37
N GLY A 82 -3.51 22.96 -16.09
CA GLY A 82 -3.92 21.90 -17.02
C GLY A 82 -2.91 21.51 -18.10
N ARG A 83 -1.73 22.17 -18.18
CA ARG A 83 -0.72 21.83 -19.19
C ARG A 83 -0.02 20.52 -18.85
N TRP A 84 0.03 19.57 -19.78
CA TRP A 84 0.70 18.29 -19.60
C TRP A 84 2.21 18.46 -19.38
N LEU A 85 2.71 17.75 -18.38
CA LEU A 85 4.13 17.51 -18.15
C LEU A 85 4.56 16.18 -18.79
N VAL A 86 3.79 15.13 -18.53
CA VAL A 86 3.97 13.81 -19.15
C VAL A 86 2.59 13.15 -19.30
N ARG A 87 2.38 12.41 -20.40
CA ARG A 87 1.21 11.56 -20.60
C ARG A 87 1.57 10.11 -20.39
N MET A 88 0.66 9.36 -19.80
CA MET A 88 0.77 7.92 -19.68
C MET A 88 0.23 7.23 -20.92
N ASP A 89 0.95 6.23 -21.41
CA ASP A 89 0.45 5.23 -22.34
C ASP A 89 0.26 3.91 -21.57
N GLY A 90 -0.93 3.73 -21.01
CA GLY A 90 -1.26 2.56 -20.20
C GLY A 90 -1.21 1.26 -21.00
N ALA A 91 -1.55 1.31 -22.30
CA ALA A 91 -1.44 0.14 -23.18
C ALA A 91 0.04 -0.27 -23.39
N ALA A 92 0.96 0.70 -23.50
CA ALA A 92 2.39 0.39 -23.57
C ALA A 92 2.96 -0.12 -22.24
N VAL A 93 2.38 0.28 -21.09
CA VAL A 93 2.70 -0.29 -19.78
C VAL A 93 2.21 -1.73 -19.73
N GLU A 94 0.94 -1.99 -20.05
CA GLU A 94 0.35 -3.34 -20.07
C GLU A 94 1.15 -4.30 -20.95
N ARG A 95 1.49 -3.91 -22.18
CA ARG A 95 2.34 -4.74 -23.08
C ARG A 95 3.70 -5.07 -22.47
N ALA A 96 4.25 -4.19 -21.66
CA ALA A 96 5.58 -4.38 -21.06
C ALA A 96 5.58 -5.28 -19.82
N VAL A 97 4.50 -5.29 -19.03
CA VAL A 97 4.43 -6.01 -17.75
C VAL A 97 3.25 -6.99 -17.65
N GLY A 98 2.49 -7.20 -18.74
CA GLY A 98 1.47 -8.24 -18.88
C GLY A 98 0.12 -7.92 -18.25
N THR A 99 -0.06 -6.76 -17.63
CA THR A 99 -1.33 -6.33 -17.02
C THR A 99 -1.38 -4.81 -16.93
N PRO A 100 -2.57 -4.17 -17.03
CA PRO A 100 -2.69 -2.74 -16.77
C PRO A 100 -2.48 -2.42 -15.29
N ILE A 101 -2.25 -1.16 -14.98
CA ILE A 101 -2.45 -0.64 -13.63
C ILE A 101 -3.96 -0.63 -13.37
N VAL A 102 -4.40 -1.07 -12.19
CA VAL A 102 -5.82 -1.20 -11.86
C VAL A 102 -6.18 -0.22 -10.73
N GLY A 103 -7.08 0.72 -11.03
CA GLY A 103 -7.68 1.60 -10.03
C GLY A 103 -8.87 0.90 -9.35
N ILE A 104 -8.88 0.87 -8.01
CA ILE A 104 -9.91 0.16 -7.24
C ILE A 104 -10.17 0.88 -5.91
N PRO A 105 -11.43 0.94 -5.41
CA PRO A 105 -11.66 1.30 -4.02
C PRO A 105 -10.91 0.37 -3.07
N ARG A 106 -10.18 0.90 -2.09
CA ARG A 106 -9.42 0.11 -1.12
C ARG A 106 -10.31 -0.91 -0.38
N ALA A 107 -11.54 -0.53 -0.10
CA ALA A 107 -12.55 -1.41 0.49
C ALA A 107 -12.89 -2.62 -0.39
N ALA A 108 -12.97 -2.45 -1.72
CA ALA A 108 -13.24 -3.55 -2.64
C ALA A 108 -12.08 -4.56 -2.70
N LEU A 109 -10.82 -4.09 -2.72
CA LEU A 109 -9.65 -4.95 -2.59
C LEU A 109 -9.66 -5.72 -1.27
N HIS A 110 -9.94 -5.03 -0.16
CA HIS A 110 -10.01 -5.63 1.17
C HIS A 110 -11.11 -6.71 1.25
N ARG A 111 -12.31 -6.43 0.71
CA ARG A 111 -13.38 -7.42 0.63
C ARG A 111 -12.98 -8.65 -0.19
N ALA A 112 -12.32 -8.47 -1.33
CA ALA A 112 -11.86 -9.59 -2.17
C ALA A 112 -10.86 -10.50 -1.43
N LEU A 113 -9.92 -9.93 -0.68
CA LEU A 113 -8.97 -10.68 0.14
C LEU A 113 -9.69 -11.41 1.29
N ARG A 114 -10.57 -10.71 2.02
CA ARG A 114 -11.33 -11.27 3.13
C ARG A 114 -12.24 -12.42 2.70
N ALA A 115 -12.95 -12.26 1.59
CA ALA A 115 -13.88 -13.28 1.08
C ALA A 115 -13.20 -14.59 0.65
N ALA A 116 -11.89 -14.57 0.42
CA ALA A 116 -11.10 -15.76 0.07
C ALA A 116 -10.56 -16.50 1.33
N LEU A 117 -10.74 -15.94 2.52
CA LEU A 117 -10.37 -16.58 3.79
C LEU A 117 -11.60 -17.23 4.44
N PRO A 118 -11.45 -18.38 5.11
CA PRO A 118 -12.49 -18.92 5.97
C PRO A 118 -12.84 -17.92 7.09
N PRO A 119 -14.14 -17.70 7.38
CA PRO A 119 -14.56 -16.74 8.41
C PRO A 119 -13.91 -16.99 9.78
N GLU A 120 -13.73 -18.24 10.16
CA GLU A 120 -13.14 -18.69 11.42
C GLU A 120 -11.65 -18.32 11.54
N SER A 121 -10.99 -18.02 10.44
CA SER A 121 -9.60 -17.53 10.44
C SER A 121 -9.46 -16.08 10.90
N LEU A 122 -10.57 -15.33 11.04
CA LEU A 122 -10.58 -13.91 11.36
C LEU A 122 -11.12 -13.68 12.76
N VAL A 123 -10.29 -13.17 13.65
CA VAL A 123 -10.64 -12.80 15.02
C VAL A 123 -10.56 -11.28 15.15
N VAL A 124 -11.73 -10.63 15.03
CA VAL A 124 -11.86 -9.16 15.14
C VAL A 124 -12.06 -8.73 16.60
N GLY A 125 -11.90 -7.44 16.90
CA GLY A 125 -12.01 -6.89 18.26
C GLY A 125 -10.90 -7.38 19.19
N THR A 126 -9.79 -7.87 18.63
CA THR A 126 -8.67 -8.43 19.38
C THR A 126 -7.42 -7.62 19.13
N GLU A 127 -7.01 -6.81 20.11
CA GLU A 127 -5.81 -6.01 20.06
C GLU A 127 -4.60 -6.82 20.51
N ALA A 128 -3.60 -6.97 19.65
CA ALA A 128 -2.29 -7.48 20.02
C ALA A 128 -1.52 -6.38 20.77
N THR A 129 -1.18 -6.62 22.03
CA THR A 129 -0.50 -5.64 22.90
C THR A 129 1.02 -5.74 22.84
N GLY A 130 1.57 -6.89 22.37
CA GLY A 130 2.99 -7.11 22.24
C GLY A 130 3.34 -8.54 21.86
N LEU A 131 4.59 -8.92 22.15
CA LEU A 131 5.15 -10.24 21.93
C LEU A 131 5.84 -10.74 23.19
N ASP A 132 5.62 -12.00 23.51
CA ASP A 132 6.50 -12.76 24.42
C ASP A 132 7.50 -13.55 23.56
N LEU A 133 8.76 -13.22 23.70
CA LEU A 133 9.91 -13.77 22.96
C LEU A 133 10.85 -14.56 23.88
N SER A 134 10.37 -15.01 25.03
CA SER A 134 11.14 -15.87 25.96
C SER A 134 11.59 -17.16 25.28
N ASP A 135 10.80 -17.66 24.33
CA ASP A 135 11.16 -18.71 23.38
C ASP A 135 11.05 -18.21 21.95
N LEU A 136 12.19 -17.94 21.30
CA LEU A 136 12.24 -17.46 19.91
C LEU A 136 11.74 -18.50 18.88
N ALA A 137 11.69 -19.78 19.26
CA ALA A 137 11.15 -20.86 18.43
C ALA A 137 9.62 -21.00 18.58
N ARG A 138 9.02 -20.40 19.62
CA ARG A 138 7.59 -20.40 19.89
C ARG A 138 7.11 -19.04 20.37
N PRO A 139 7.12 -18.03 19.51
CA PRO A 139 6.69 -16.69 19.87
C PRO A 139 5.20 -16.68 20.25
N ARG A 140 4.83 -15.83 21.22
CA ARG A 140 3.45 -15.63 21.65
C ARG A 140 3.02 -14.20 21.40
N VAL A 141 1.83 -14.06 20.85
CA VAL A 141 1.20 -12.75 20.74
C VAL A 141 0.45 -12.45 22.02
N THR A 142 0.85 -11.40 22.72
CA THR A 142 0.17 -10.95 23.94
C THR A 142 -1.05 -10.12 23.58
N ARG A 143 -2.15 -10.34 24.32
CA ARG A 143 -3.43 -9.63 24.17
C ARG A 143 -4.17 -9.63 25.50
N GLU A 144 -5.32 -8.97 25.60
CA GLU A 144 -6.21 -9.15 26.72
C GLU A 144 -6.67 -10.61 26.80
N GLY A 145 -6.60 -11.23 27.99
CA GLY A 145 -6.84 -12.65 28.20
C GLY A 145 -5.63 -13.54 27.90
N ALA A 146 -5.87 -14.77 27.45
CA ALA A 146 -4.80 -15.72 27.17
C ALA A 146 -4.00 -15.32 25.92
N PRO A 147 -2.64 -15.42 25.97
CA PRO A 147 -1.82 -15.18 24.81
C PRO A 147 -2.12 -16.19 23.69
N LEU A 148 -1.75 -15.85 22.47
CA LEU A 148 -1.84 -16.74 21.31
C LEU A 148 -0.47 -17.34 21.03
N ASP A 149 -0.40 -18.67 21.19
CA ASP A 149 0.77 -19.46 20.81
C ASP A 149 0.78 -19.69 19.30
N ALA A 150 1.95 -19.62 18.68
CA ALA A 150 2.11 -19.92 17.25
C ALA A 150 3.51 -20.46 16.94
N ASP A 151 3.60 -21.27 15.87
CA ASP A 151 4.89 -21.66 15.30
C ASP A 151 5.53 -20.52 14.49
N LEU A 152 4.70 -19.52 14.09
CA LEU A 152 5.12 -18.37 13.30
C LEU A 152 4.20 -17.18 13.62
N VAL A 153 4.76 -15.98 13.79
CA VAL A 153 4.02 -14.73 13.94
C VAL A 153 4.34 -13.80 12.77
N ILE A 154 3.29 -13.25 12.13
CA ILE A 154 3.41 -12.22 11.10
C ILE A 154 2.90 -10.90 11.67
N ALA A 155 3.80 -9.95 11.85
CA ALA A 155 3.48 -8.59 12.27
C ALA A 155 3.11 -7.75 11.04
N ALA A 156 1.81 -7.59 10.79
CA ALA A 156 1.22 -6.78 9.73
C ALA A 156 0.35 -5.64 10.32
N ASP A 157 0.73 -5.15 11.50
CA ASP A 157 0.02 -4.20 12.34
C ASP A 157 0.24 -2.71 11.96
N GLY A 158 0.71 -2.50 10.74
CA GLY A 158 0.71 -1.20 10.08
C GLY A 158 1.84 -0.25 10.50
N VAL A 159 1.71 1.02 10.10
CA VAL A 159 2.77 2.03 10.26
C VAL A 159 3.15 2.26 11.72
N ASN A 160 2.20 2.18 12.64
CA ASN A 160 2.41 2.33 14.08
C ASN A 160 2.65 0.99 14.80
N SER A 161 3.21 0.01 14.11
CA SER A 161 3.43 -1.35 14.59
C SER A 161 4.03 -1.41 15.99
N ARG A 162 3.29 -2.01 16.93
CA ARG A 162 3.75 -2.33 18.27
C ARG A 162 4.72 -3.49 18.27
N LEU A 163 4.47 -4.47 17.39
CA LEU A 163 5.33 -5.63 17.27
C LEU A 163 6.72 -5.24 16.76
N ARG A 164 6.79 -4.31 15.78
CA ARG A 164 8.06 -3.71 15.36
C ARG A 164 8.78 -3.05 16.54
N ALA A 165 8.08 -2.27 17.35
CA ALA A 165 8.67 -1.58 18.50
C ALA A 165 9.21 -2.58 19.54
N ALA A 166 8.53 -3.70 19.75
CA ALA A 166 8.99 -4.78 20.63
C ALA A 166 10.24 -5.47 20.08
N LEU A 167 10.30 -5.74 18.76
CA LEU A 167 11.44 -6.39 18.12
C LEU A 167 12.66 -5.48 17.98
N PHE A 168 12.45 -4.20 17.76
CA PHE A 168 13.48 -3.20 17.49
C PHE A 168 13.29 -1.96 18.40
N PRO A 169 13.51 -2.09 19.72
CA PRO A 169 13.20 -1.01 20.69
C PRO A 169 14.04 0.25 20.49
N HIS A 170 15.19 0.15 19.83
CA HIS A 170 16.05 1.30 19.54
C HIS A 170 15.74 1.95 18.18
N HIS A 171 14.81 1.39 17.39
CA HIS A 171 14.40 2.00 16.12
C HIS A 171 13.47 3.19 16.39
N PRO A 172 13.72 4.37 15.77
CA PRO A 172 12.95 5.59 16.05
C PRO A 172 11.47 5.53 15.67
N GLY A 173 11.05 4.48 14.98
CA GLY A 173 9.66 4.34 14.52
C GLY A 173 9.33 5.19 13.28
N PRO A 174 8.04 5.43 13.01
CA PRO A 174 7.59 6.20 11.88
C PRO A 174 7.84 7.70 12.10
N THR A 175 8.17 8.40 11.03
CA THR A 175 8.37 9.85 11.03
C THR A 175 7.38 10.51 10.07
N TYR A 176 6.97 11.73 10.40
CA TYR A 176 6.16 12.54 9.51
C TYR A 176 6.94 12.92 8.25
N SER A 177 6.37 12.71 7.07
CA SER A 177 7.04 12.92 5.78
C SER A 177 7.15 14.39 5.34
N GLY A 178 6.52 15.31 6.07
CA GLY A 178 6.39 16.71 5.69
C GLY A 178 5.15 17.00 4.83
N SER A 179 4.24 16.04 4.68
CA SER A 179 3.04 16.17 3.85
C SER A 179 1.81 15.56 4.51
N THR A 180 0.69 16.25 4.34
CA THR A 180 -0.63 15.80 4.77
C THR A 180 -1.51 15.57 3.54
N VAL A 181 -2.37 14.57 3.57
CA VAL A 181 -3.29 14.23 2.49
C VAL A 181 -4.73 14.37 2.96
N VAL A 182 -5.54 15.04 2.13
CA VAL A 182 -7.00 15.04 2.20
C VAL A 182 -7.51 14.28 0.99
N ARG A 183 -8.43 13.36 1.16
CA ARG A 183 -8.91 12.52 0.07
C ARG A 183 -10.32 11.99 0.31
N ALA A 184 -11.04 11.73 -0.78
CA ALA A 184 -12.37 11.15 -0.72
C ALA A 184 -12.69 10.37 -1.99
N ILE A 185 -13.78 9.62 -1.97
CA ILE A 185 -14.42 9.07 -3.16
C ILE A 185 -15.66 9.92 -3.43
N THR A 186 -15.93 10.23 -4.71
CA THR A 186 -17.12 10.97 -5.10
C THR A 186 -18.40 10.20 -4.73
N GLU A 187 -19.46 10.91 -4.36
CA GLU A 187 -20.73 10.32 -3.95
C GLU A 187 -21.42 9.59 -5.11
N HIS A 188 -21.31 10.15 -6.30
CA HIS A 188 -21.93 9.65 -7.52
C HIS A 188 -20.92 9.65 -8.69
N PRO A 189 -21.22 8.97 -9.80
CA PRO A 189 -20.39 8.96 -11.00
C PRO A 189 -20.08 10.36 -11.51
N VAL A 190 -18.85 10.53 -12.02
CA VAL A 190 -18.33 11.77 -12.58
C VAL A 190 -17.75 11.48 -13.97
N GLU A 191 -18.09 12.31 -14.96
CA GLU A 191 -17.49 12.18 -16.28
C GLU A 191 -16.03 12.61 -16.26
N LEU A 192 -15.12 11.66 -16.53
CA LEU A 192 -13.69 11.86 -16.54
C LEU A 192 -13.09 11.52 -17.91
N ARG A 193 -12.18 12.38 -18.38
CA ARG A 193 -11.45 12.19 -19.64
C ARG A 193 -10.23 11.30 -19.49
N THR A 194 -9.82 11.01 -18.25
CA THR A 194 -8.61 10.25 -17.91
C THR A 194 -8.91 9.27 -16.77
N ASP A 195 -8.24 8.12 -16.79
CA ASP A 195 -8.39 7.10 -15.76
C ASP A 195 -7.59 7.43 -14.50
N PHE A 196 -6.48 8.14 -14.68
CA PHE A 196 -5.58 8.53 -13.60
C PHE A 196 -4.88 9.84 -13.95
N GLU A 197 -4.81 10.76 -13.01
CA GLU A 197 -4.12 12.03 -13.24
C GLU A 197 -3.51 12.58 -11.95
N LEU A 198 -2.35 13.19 -12.07
CA LEU A 198 -1.72 14.01 -11.05
C LEU A 198 -1.54 15.43 -11.58
N SER A 199 -1.73 16.42 -10.73
CA SER A 199 -1.42 17.81 -11.01
C SER A 199 -0.47 18.34 -9.95
N TRP A 200 0.73 18.76 -10.36
CA TRP A 200 1.79 19.22 -9.47
C TRP A 200 1.90 20.73 -9.42
N GLY A 201 1.57 21.30 -8.27
CA GLY A 201 1.78 22.69 -7.93
C GLY A 201 3.07 22.93 -7.11
N ARG A 202 3.13 24.11 -6.51
CA ARG A 202 4.20 24.50 -5.58
C ARG A 202 3.84 24.08 -4.15
N GLY A 203 4.49 23.05 -3.63
CA GLY A 203 4.20 22.51 -2.31
C GLY A 203 2.89 21.71 -2.23
N VAL A 204 2.26 21.39 -3.37
CA VAL A 204 0.95 20.74 -3.44
C VAL A 204 0.81 19.81 -4.63
N GLU A 205 -0.07 18.82 -4.48
CA GLU A 205 -0.47 17.90 -5.53
C GLU A 205 -1.98 17.65 -5.42
N PHE A 206 -2.63 17.52 -6.56
CA PHE A 206 -3.99 16.99 -6.65
C PHE A 206 -3.99 15.84 -7.65
N GLY A 207 -4.64 14.74 -7.31
CA GLY A 207 -4.77 13.60 -8.21
C GLY A 207 -6.13 12.96 -8.13
N HIS A 208 -6.44 12.12 -9.15
CA HIS A 208 -7.64 11.29 -9.13
C HIS A 208 -7.39 9.89 -9.72
N ILE A 209 -8.25 8.96 -9.34
CA ILE A 209 -8.31 7.59 -9.82
C ILE A 209 -9.76 7.29 -10.18
N ALA A 210 -10.04 6.98 -11.45
CA ALA A 210 -11.37 6.57 -11.90
C ALA A 210 -11.66 5.10 -11.52
N PHE A 211 -12.93 4.82 -11.17
CA PHE A 211 -13.40 3.47 -10.83
C PHE A 211 -14.34 2.91 -11.89
N VAL A 212 -14.59 1.60 -11.82
CA VAL A 212 -15.44 0.87 -12.75
C VAL A 212 -16.91 1.31 -12.70
N ASP A 213 -17.38 1.79 -11.53
CA ASP A 213 -18.75 2.29 -11.32
C ASP A 213 -18.93 3.76 -11.71
N GLY A 214 -17.94 4.37 -12.33
CA GLY A 214 -17.95 5.77 -12.75
C GLY A 214 -17.61 6.78 -11.65
N ARG A 215 -17.54 6.36 -10.38
CA ARG A 215 -17.03 7.21 -9.30
C ARG A 215 -15.52 7.38 -9.42
N ALA A 216 -14.98 8.30 -8.66
CA ALA A 216 -13.56 8.54 -8.59
C ALA A 216 -13.08 8.79 -7.17
N GLU A 217 -11.89 8.34 -6.87
CA GLU A 217 -11.12 8.87 -5.75
C GLU A 217 -10.39 10.12 -6.20
N TRP A 218 -10.32 11.10 -5.31
CA TRP A 218 -9.36 12.19 -5.43
C TRP A 218 -8.53 12.34 -4.15
N HIS A 219 -7.34 12.86 -4.31
CA HIS A 219 -6.45 13.21 -3.20
C HIS A 219 -5.78 14.56 -3.44
N ALA A 220 -5.73 15.36 -2.37
CA ALA A 220 -5.02 16.62 -2.29
C ALA A 220 -3.90 16.48 -1.27
N VAL A 221 -2.66 16.56 -1.73
CA VAL A 221 -1.47 16.47 -0.87
C VAL A 221 -0.88 17.87 -0.69
N VAL A 222 -0.61 18.24 0.56
CA VAL A 222 -0.08 19.54 0.91
C VAL A 222 1.17 19.38 1.76
N LYS A 223 2.25 20.08 1.40
CA LYS A 223 3.41 20.24 2.26
C LYS A 223 3.05 21.18 3.40
N THR A 224 3.05 20.68 4.65
CA THR A 224 2.66 21.43 5.82
C THR A 224 3.35 20.87 7.08
N ALA A 225 3.18 21.50 8.24
CA ALA A 225 3.60 20.96 9.51
C ALA A 225 2.72 19.76 9.92
N ALA A 226 3.26 18.86 10.74
CA ALA A 226 2.51 17.75 11.30
C ALA A 226 1.35 18.24 12.18
N GLY A 227 0.26 17.48 12.21
CA GLY A 227 -0.88 17.74 13.11
C GLY A 227 -1.79 18.91 12.69
N VAL A 228 -1.51 19.58 11.57
CA VAL A 228 -2.43 20.60 11.03
C VAL A 228 -3.75 19.94 10.65
N ARG A 229 -4.85 20.43 11.25
CA ARG A 229 -6.21 19.96 11.00
C ARG A 229 -7.11 21.13 10.65
N HIS A 230 -7.97 20.93 9.67
CA HIS A 230 -9.00 21.89 9.30
C HIS A 230 -10.34 21.45 9.89
N ARG A 231 -11.14 22.40 10.38
CA ARG A 231 -12.52 22.13 10.86
C ARG A 231 -13.39 21.57 9.72
N ASP A 232 -13.19 22.10 8.52
CA ASP A 232 -13.79 21.61 7.28
C ASP A 232 -12.67 21.35 6.26
N PRO A 233 -12.18 20.09 6.17
CA PRO A 233 -11.12 19.73 5.23
C PRO A 233 -11.51 19.92 3.76
N LEU A 234 -12.79 19.68 3.41
CA LEU A 234 -13.26 19.86 2.03
C LEU A 234 -13.28 21.32 1.62
N ALA A 235 -13.76 22.21 2.49
CA ALA A 235 -13.72 23.63 2.25
C ALA A 235 -12.27 24.14 2.08
N ALA A 236 -11.34 23.68 2.90
CA ALA A 236 -9.92 24.02 2.78
C ALA A 236 -9.34 23.57 1.43
N VAL A 237 -9.69 22.36 0.96
CA VAL A 237 -9.28 21.87 -0.36
C VAL A 237 -9.94 22.66 -1.49
N ARG A 238 -11.25 22.96 -1.41
CA ARG A 238 -11.95 23.79 -2.39
C ARG A 238 -11.32 25.19 -2.51
N HIS A 239 -10.97 25.80 -1.39
CA HIS A 239 -10.31 27.12 -1.39
C HIS A 239 -8.94 27.08 -2.09
N ARG A 240 -8.19 25.99 -1.96
CA ARG A 240 -6.82 25.89 -2.48
C ARG A 240 -6.72 25.36 -3.92
N PHE A 241 -7.65 24.50 -4.33
CA PHE A 241 -7.60 23.75 -5.59
C PHE A 241 -8.81 24.02 -6.51
N GLY A 242 -9.81 24.74 -6.05
CA GLY A 242 -11.06 24.95 -6.78
C GLY A 242 -10.93 25.67 -8.12
N ASP A 243 -9.87 26.47 -8.28
CA ASP A 243 -9.58 27.20 -9.54
C ASP A 243 -8.62 26.42 -10.46
N TRP A 244 -8.31 25.16 -10.13
CA TRP A 244 -7.48 24.35 -11.00
C TRP A 244 -8.30 23.85 -12.20
N HIS A 245 -7.61 23.29 -13.19
CA HIS A 245 -8.24 22.74 -14.40
C HIS A 245 -9.23 21.60 -14.10
N ASP A 246 -10.16 21.35 -15.00
CA ASP A 246 -11.00 20.15 -14.95
C ASP A 246 -10.15 18.86 -14.96
N PRO A 247 -10.53 17.84 -14.16
CA PRO A 247 -11.82 17.71 -13.46
C PRO A 247 -11.79 18.10 -11.96
N VAL A 248 -10.79 18.89 -11.49
CA VAL A 248 -10.62 19.18 -10.07
C VAL A 248 -11.89 19.79 -9.43
N PRO A 249 -12.47 20.89 -9.96
CA PRO A 249 -13.68 21.48 -9.38
C PRO A 249 -14.87 20.50 -9.38
N THR A 250 -15.01 19.72 -10.44
CA THR A 250 -16.10 18.74 -10.60
C THR A 250 -16.01 17.62 -9.56
N LEU A 251 -14.81 17.08 -9.30
CA LEU A 251 -14.56 16.07 -8.27
C LEU A 251 -14.88 16.60 -6.86
N LEU A 252 -14.45 17.83 -6.58
CA LEU A 252 -14.72 18.46 -5.28
C LEU A 252 -16.22 18.76 -5.09
N ALA A 253 -16.93 19.14 -6.14
CA ALA A 253 -18.39 19.37 -6.11
C ALA A 253 -19.16 18.08 -5.83
N ALA A 254 -18.71 16.94 -6.41
CA ALA A 254 -19.32 15.62 -6.26
C ALA A 254 -19.00 14.92 -4.92
N THR A 255 -18.41 15.61 -3.95
CA THR A 255 -17.92 15.00 -2.69
C THR A 255 -18.76 15.45 -1.50
N ARG A 256 -19.19 14.47 -0.66
CA ARG A 256 -19.81 14.75 0.64
C ARG A 256 -18.75 15.06 1.69
N PRO A 257 -18.94 16.10 2.52
CA PRO A 257 -18.00 16.43 3.60
C PRO A 257 -17.72 15.27 4.56
N ALA A 258 -18.74 14.43 4.85
CA ALA A 258 -18.62 13.31 5.77
C ALA A 258 -17.71 12.17 5.26
N ASP A 259 -17.46 12.09 3.94
CA ASP A 259 -16.63 11.04 3.34
C ASP A 259 -15.16 11.46 3.19
N VAL A 260 -14.82 12.66 3.64
CA VAL A 260 -13.47 13.21 3.52
C VAL A 260 -12.54 12.67 4.61
N LEU A 261 -11.47 12.07 4.19
CA LEU A 261 -10.39 11.58 5.05
C LEU A 261 -9.25 12.60 5.08
N HIS A 262 -8.69 12.84 6.26
CA HIS A 262 -7.58 13.78 6.46
C HIS A 262 -6.50 13.14 7.32
N HIS A 263 -5.33 12.87 6.73
CA HIS A 263 -4.25 12.13 7.37
C HIS A 263 -2.88 12.77 7.14
N ASP A 264 -2.03 12.73 8.17
CA ASP A 264 -0.61 12.96 8.03
C ASP A 264 0.05 11.73 7.38
N VAL A 265 0.95 11.97 6.44
CA VAL A 265 1.70 10.90 5.80
C VAL A 265 2.94 10.57 6.64
N HIS A 266 3.02 9.34 7.12
CA HIS A 266 4.16 8.82 7.86
C HIS A 266 4.94 7.78 7.05
N GLU A 267 6.24 7.68 7.31
CA GLU A 267 7.12 6.71 6.69
C GLU A 267 8.18 6.21 7.66
N LEU A 268 8.76 5.06 7.42
CA LEU A 268 9.98 4.63 8.11
C LEU A 268 11.18 5.25 7.40
N ALA A 269 11.58 6.46 7.87
CA ALA A 269 12.70 7.19 7.28
C ALA A 269 14.03 6.49 7.52
N VAL A 270 14.20 5.89 8.70
CA VAL A 270 15.31 5.01 9.03
C VAL A 270 14.91 3.58 8.61
N PRO A 271 15.69 2.91 7.76
CA PRO A 271 15.36 1.54 7.36
C PRO A 271 15.64 0.55 8.51
N LEU A 272 14.80 -0.48 8.62
CA LEU A 272 15.02 -1.57 9.56
C LEU A 272 16.26 -2.40 9.17
N PRO A 273 17.03 -2.89 10.15
CA PRO A 273 18.19 -3.74 9.89
C PRO A 273 17.80 -5.16 9.45
N SER A 274 16.62 -5.64 9.87
CA SER A 274 16.03 -6.92 9.51
C SER A 274 14.51 -6.81 9.51
N TYR A 275 13.83 -7.68 8.74
CA TYR A 275 12.38 -7.86 8.80
C TYR A 275 11.97 -9.06 9.63
N THR A 276 12.95 -9.75 10.24
CA THR A 276 12.71 -10.97 11.01
C THR A 276 13.49 -10.98 12.32
N ALA A 277 12.92 -11.63 13.33
CA ALA A 277 13.58 -11.94 14.60
C ALA A 277 12.98 -13.24 15.16
N GLY A 278 13.81 -14.29 15.33
CA GLY A 278 13.30 -15.63 15.64
C GLY A 278 12.25 -16.06 14.61
N ARG A 279 11.11 -16.57 15.07
CA ARG A 279 9.98 -16.93 14.22
C ARG A 279 8.91 -15.82 14.12
N VAL A 280 9.35 -14.57 14.05
CA VAL A 280 8.50 -13.41 13.79
C VAL A 280 8.96 -12.72 12.52
N ALA A 281 8.04 -12.45 11.60
CA ALA A 281 8.26 -11.66 10.39
C ALA A 281 7.44 -10.36 10.40
N LEU A 282 8.07 -9.23 10.10
CA LEU A 282 7.40 -7.97 9.79
C LEU A 282 7.00 -7.94 8.32
N LEU A 283 5.82 -7.39 8.01
CA LEU A 283 5.26 -7.33 6.67
C LEU A 283 4.55 -6.00 6.40
N GLY A 284 4.64 -5.48 5.16
CA GLY A 284 3.95 -4.26 4.76
C GLY A 284 4.42 -3.03 5.53
N ASP A 285 3.48 -2.17 5.94
CA ASP A 285 3.81 -0.91 6.63
C ASP A 285 4.49 -1.12 7.99
N ALA A 286 4.32 -2.27 8.62
CA ALA A 286 5.09 -2.63 9.82
C ALA A 286 6.59 -2.75 9.52
N ALA A 287 6.95 -3.20 8.32
CA ALA A 287 8.34 -3.39 7.88
C ALA A 287 8.92 -2.20 7.11
N HIS A 288 8.11 -1.53 6.27
CA HIS A 288 8.63 -0.58 5.28
C HIS A 288 7.63 0.53 4.90
N ALA A 289 6.86 1.06 5.86
CA ALA A 289 5.96 2.17 5.60
C ALA A 289 6.65 3.25 4.77
N MET A 290 6.02 3.66 3.68
CA MET A 290 6.58 4.58 2.68
C MET A 290 5.59 5.65 2.25
N THR A 291 6.12 6.75 1.70
CA THR A 291 5.27 7.81 1.13
C THR A 291 4.51 7.28 -0.10
N PRO A 292 3.28 7.77 -0.39
CA PRO A 292 2.42 7.23 -1.44
C PRO A 292 2.83 7.59 -2.87
N ASN A 293 3.90 8.35 -3.06
CA ASN A 293 4.28 9.01 -4.31
C ASN A 293 4.58 8.06 -5.50
N LEU A 294 4.74 6.77 -5.27
CA LEU A 294 4.87 5.75 -6.31
C LEU A 294 3.69 4.77 -6.35
N GLY A 295 2.69 4.92 -5.47
CA GLY A 295 1.57 3.99 -5.38
C GLY A 295 1.97 2.55 -5.00
N GLN A 296 3.12 2.36 -4.32
CA GLN A 296 3.71 1.03 -4.15
C GLN A 296 3.47 0.38 -2.78
N GLY A 297 2.99 1.10 -1.76
CA GLY A 297 2.89 0.54 -0.40
C GLY A 297 2.14 -0.79 -0.34
N ALA A 298 0.91 -0.83 -0.85
CA ALA A 298 0.13 -2.06 -0.88
C ALA A 298 0.72 -3.12 -1.84
N CYS A 299 1.26 -2.72 -2.99
CA CYS A 299 1.92 -3.65 -3.91
C CYS A 299 3.12 -4.33 -3.25
N GLN A 300 3.93 -3.61 -2.46
CA GLN A 300 5.04 -4.19 -1.73
C GLN A 300 4.57 -5.14 -0.61
N ALA A 301 3.49 -4.82 0.10
CA ALA A 301 2.91 -5.73 1.08
C ALA A 301 2.35 -7.02 0.44
N LEU A 302 1.78 -6.94 -0.76
CA LEU A 302 1.34 -8.10 -1.54
C LEU A 302 2.53 -8.96 -2.01
N GLU A 303 3.62 -8.33 -2.47
CA GLU A 303 4.87 -9.04 -2.80
C GLU A 303 5.44 -9.74 -1.56
N ASP A 304 5.44 -9.08 -0.39
CA ASP A 304 5.90 -9.66 0.87
C ASP A 304 5.14 -10.95 1.19
N ALA A 305 3.80 -10.90 1.12
CA ALA A 305 2.92 -12.01 1.43
C ALA A 305 3.23 -13.25 0.56
N VAL A 306 3.38 -13.04 -0.75
CA VAL A 306 3.68 -14.14 -1.69
C VAL A 306 5.10 -14.66 -1.48
N THR A 307 6.09 -13.77 -1.29
CA THR A 307 7.49 -14.18 -1.09
C THR A 307 7.66 -14.96 0.21
N LEU A 308 7.02 -14.51 1.30
CA LEU A 308 7.04 -15.21 2.58
C LEU A 308 6.43 -16.62 2.48
N ALA A 309 5.25 -16.73 1.86
CA ALA A 309 4.58 -18.01 1.66
C ALA A 309 5.43 -18.96 0.80
N ALA A 310 6.04 -18.46 -0.28
CA ALA A 310 6.90 -19.26 -1.14
C ALA A 310 8.18 -19.71 -0.42
N ALA A 311 8.78 -18.87 0.40
CA ALA A 311 9.94 -19.24 1.21
C ALA A 311 9.58 -20.36 2.19
N LEU A 312 8.45 -20.23 2.90
CA LEU A 312 7.96 -21.23 3.85
C LEU A 312 7.57 -22.57 3.20
N ALA A 313 7.22 -22.55 1.91
CA ALA A 313 6.96 -23.78 1.15
C ALA A 313 8.23 -24.48 0.66
N ALA A 314 9.28 -23.72 0.40
CA ALA A 314 10.48 -24.23 -0.26
C ALA A 314 11.61 -24.61 0.74
N GLU A 315 11.70 -23.90 1.87
CA GLU A 315 12.78 -24.07 2.81
C GLU A 315 12.45 -25.13 3.89
N PRO A 316 13.44 -25.90 4.34
CA PRO A 316 13.22 -27.01 5.27
C PRO A 316 12.80 -26.57 6.68
N THR A 317 13.13 -25.35 7.08
CA THR A 317 12.79 -24.80 8.39
C THR A 317 12.21 -23.40 8.30
N PRO A 318 11.35 -22.98 9.25
CA PRO A 318 10.85 -21.61 9.30
C PRO A 318 11.96 -20.56 9.36
N GLU A 319 13.05 -20.85 10.07
CA GLU A 319 14.19 -19.95 10.23
C GLU A 319 14.90 -19.71 8.88
N ALA A 320 15.14 -20.76 8.10
CA ALA A 320 15.71 -20.65 6.75
C ALA A 320 14.78 -19.88 5.83
N ALA A 321 13.46 -20.13 5.89
CA ALA A 321 12.47 -19.41 5.13
C ALA A 321 12.44 -17.91 5.47
N LEU A 322 12.50 -17.57 6.75
CA LEU A 322 12.51 -16.19 7.21
C LEU A 322 13.81 -15.46 6.82
N ALA A 323 14.94 -16.13 6.88
CA ALA A 323 16.21 -15.57 6.41
C ALA A 323 16.16 -15.27 4.90
N ARG A 324 15.59 -16.17 4.09
CA ARG A 324 15.36 -15.97 2.66
C ARG A 324 14.39 -14.82 2.40
N TYR A 325 13.27 -14.76 3.11
CA TYR A 325 12.30 -13.67 3.03
C TYR A 325 12.97 -12.31 3.28
N ASP A 326 13.73 -12.17 4.37
CA ASP A 326 14.46 -10.93 4.68
C ASP A 326 15.45 -10.56 3.57
N ALA A 327 16.25 -11.52 3.09
CA ALA A 327 17.24 -11.30 2.05
C ALA A 327 16.63 -10.83 0.72
N GLU A 328 15.46 -11.36 0.34
CA GLU A 328 14.77 -10.99 -0.89
C GLU A 328 13.98 -9.69 -0.76
N ARG A 329 13.24 -9.51 0.35
CA ARG A 329 12.26 -8.42 0.46
C ARG A 329 12.83 -7.11 1.01
N ARG A 330 13.68 -7.18 2.03
CA ARG A 330 14.20 -5.98 2.69
C ARG A 330 14.94 -5.03 1.74
N PRO A 331 15.93 -5.46 0.93
CA PRO A 331 16.62 -4.53 0.03
C PRO A 331 15.69 -3.95 -1.03
N ARG A 332 14.72 -4.74 -1.55
CA ARG A 332 13.77 -4.30 -2.60
C ARG A 332 12.79 -3.26 -2.06
N SER A 333 12.06 -3.55 -1.00
CA SER A 333 11.05 -2.64 -0.46
C SER A 333 11.68 -1.35 0.11
N GLN A 334 12.85 -1.42 0.73
CA GLN A 334 13.61 -0.24 1.15
C GLN A 334 14.10 0.61 -0.03
N ALA A 335 14.47 0.00 -1.17
CA ALA A 335 14.82 0.75 -2.38
C ALA A 335 13.59 1.48 -2.94
N VAL A 336 12.42 0.84 -2.96
CA VAL A 336 11.14 1.45 -3.36
C VAL A 336 10.77 2.59 -2.42
N ALA A 337 10.89 2.41 -1.09
CA ALA A 337 10.61 3.46 -0.10
C ALA A 337 11.51 4.70 -0.31
N ARG A 338 12.82 4.48 -0.55
CA ARG A 338 13.74 5.59 -0.88
C ARG A 338 13.35 6.29 -2.19
N ALA A 339 12.92 5.54 -3.19
CA ALA A 339 12.49 6.10 -4.47
C ALA A 339 11.18 6.91 -4.31
N ALA A 340 10.22 6.41 -3.54
CA ALA A 340 8.96 7.10 -3.23
C ALA A 340 9.21 8.44 -2.52
N ARG A 341 10.10 8.46 -1.52
CA ARG A 341 10.52 9.69 -0.83
C ARG A 341 11.17 10.70 -1.80
N ARG A 342 12.06 10.25 -2.70
CA ARG A 342 12.67 11.11 -3.72
C ARG A 342 11.60 11.68 -4.66
N ALA A 343 10.65 10.86 -5.11
CA ALA A 343 9.55 11.30 -5.96
C ALA A 343 8.73 12.40 -5.29
N GLY A 344 8.40 12.28 -4.00
CA GLY A 344 7.70 13.31 -3.24
C GLY A 344 8.48 14.63 -3.14
N ARG A 345 9.79 14.54 -2.86
CA ARG A 345 10.66 15.73 -2.79
C ARG A 345 10.78 16.47 -4.12
N MET A 346 10.85 15.74 -5.22
CA MET A 346 10.91 16.30 -6.59
C MET A 346 9.52 16.71 -7.08
N GLY A 347 8.45 16.07 -6.60
CA GLY A 347 7.07 16.33 -6.95
C GLY A 347 6.47 17.49 -6.16
N HIS A 348 5.49 17.17 -5.34
CA HIS A 348 4.68 18.14 -4.62
C HIS A 348 5.41 18.90 -3.50
N GLN A 349 6.50 18.36 -2.94
CA GLN A 349 7.22 19.04 -1.85
C GLN A 349 8.10 20.20 -2.34
N LEU A 350 8.31 20.35 -3.65
CA LEU A 350 9.09 21.42 -4.23
C LEU A 350 8.30 22.74 -4.19
N THR A 351 8.86 23.78 -3.54
CA THR A 351 8.18 25.06 -3.33
C THR A 351 8.84 26.24 -4.05
N ASP A 352 10.15 26.16 -4.34
CA ASP A 352 10.86 27.21 -5.05
C ASP A 352 10.37 27.33 -6.51
N PRO A 353 9.98 28.54 -6.99
CA PRO A 353 9.39 28.72 -8.32
C PRO A 353 10.33 28.35 -9.46
N LEU A 354 11.62 28.68 -9.34
CA LEU A 354 12.61 28.39 -10.36
C LEU A 354 12.86 26.88 -10.45
N ALA A 355 13.03 26.23 -9.31
CA ALA A 355 13.18 24.77 -9.24
C ALA A 355 11.97 24.02 -9.80
N VAL A 356 10.73 24.52 -9.55
CA VAL A 356 9.51 23.98 -10.16
C VAL A 356 9.51 24.18 -11.68
N ALA A 357 9.93 25.34 -12.17
CA ALA A 357 10.02 25.61 -13.61
C ALA A 357 11.03 24.68 -14.30
N VAL A 358 12.22 24.51 -13.70
CA VAL A 358 13.28 23.61 -14.19
C VAL A 358 12.79 22.15 -14.19
N ARG A 359 12.18 21.69 -13.09
CA ARG A 359 11.57 20.34 -13.01
C ARG A 359 10.55 20.12 -14.14
N ASN A 360 9.62 21.07 -14.32
CA ASN A 360 8.58 20.96 -15.33
C ASN A 360 9.15 20.91 -16.74
N ALA A 361 10.19 21.70 -17.01
CA ALA A 361 10.91 21.66 -18.28
C ALA A 361 11.61 20.31 -18.50
N ALA A 362 12.34 19.82 -17.49
CA ALA A 362 13.03 18.55 -17.54
C ALA A 362 12.07 17.38 -17.82
N ILE A 363 10.92 17.32 -17.12
CA ILE A 363 9.92 16.25 -17.34
C ILE A 363 9.39 16.31 -18.77
N ARG A 364 9.05 17.50 -19.30
CA ARG A 364 8.55 17.64 -20.66
C ARG A 364 9.56 17.27 -21.74
N LEU A 365 10.85 17.48 -21.48
CA LEU A 365 11.93 17.15 -22.40
C LEU A 365 12.38 15.68 -22.28
N THR A 366 11.90 14.95 -21.24
CA THR A 366 12.26 13.55 -21.04
C THR A 366 11.51 12.67 -22.05
N PRO A 367 12.21 11.92 -22.92
CA PRO A 367 11.58 11.00 -23.86
C PRO A 367 10.74 9.94 -23.12
N PHE A 368 9.59 9.58 -23.70
CA PHE A 368 8.65 8.61 -23.11
C PHE A 368 9.33 7.29 -22.71
N GLY A 369 10.27 6.78 -23.51
CA GLY A 369 11.01 5.55 -23.21
C GLY A 369 11.78 5.61 -21.89
N ILE A 370 12.38 6.76 -21.56
CA ILE A 370 13.11 6.96 -20.29
C ILE A 370 12.13 7.06 -19.13
N ALA A 371 11.06 7.85 -19.28
CA ALA A 371 10.00 7.98 -18.27
C ALA A 371 9.35 6.62 -17.97
N LYS A 372 9.02 5.85 -19.01
CA LYS A 372 8.47 4.49 -18.91
C LYS A 372 9.41 3.56 -18.14
N HIS A 373 10.73 3.55 -18.44
CA HIS A 373 11.70 2.70 -17.75
C HIS A 373 11.74 2.99 -16.24
N GLY A 374 11.67 4.25 -15.85
CA GLY A 374 11.60 4.65 -14.44
C GLY A 374 10.39 4.08 -13.70
N VAL A 375 9.22 4.05 -14.35
CA VAL A 375 7.99 3.46 -13.81
C VAL A 375 8.09 1.93 -13.77
N LEU A 376 8.46 1.30 -14.88
CA LEU A 376 8.50 -0.16 -15.02
C LEU A 376 9.45 -0.83 -14.05
N ARG A 377 10.56 -0.18 -13.68
CA ARG A 377 11.55 -0.72 -12.74
C ARG A 377 10.95 -1.15 -11.40
N HIS A 378 9.91 -0.47 -10.93
CA HIS A 378 9.24 -0.78 -9.67
C HIS A 378 8.06 -1.74 -9.85
N HIS A 379 7.52 -1.85 -11.08
CA HIS A 379 6.38 -2.72 -11.41
C HIS A 379 6.83 -4.11 -11.87
N ALA A 380 8.06 -4.24 -12.38
CA ALA A 380 8.61 -5.52 -12.85
C ALA A 380 8.99 -6.39 -11.64
N TRP A 381 8.14 -7.38 -11.39
CA TRP A 381 8.36 -8.42 -10.40
C TRP A 381 7.56 -9.66 -10.80
N THR A 382 8.18 -10.82 -10.73
CA THR A 382 7.55 -12.10 -11.03
C THR A 382 7.32 -12.84 -9.72
N PRO A 383 6.07 -13.22 -9.40
CA PRO A 383 5.78 -13.96 -8.18
C PRO A 383 6.46 -15.33 -8.21
N PRO A 384 7.08 -15.76 -7.11
CA PRO A 384 7.48 -17.15 -6.95
C PRO A 384 6.24 -18.06 -6.93
N ARG A 385 6.41 -19.32 -7.32
CA ARG A 385 5.33 -20.30 -7.28
C ARG A 385 4.98 -20.67 -5.84
N LEU A 386 3.69 -20.67 -5.51
CA LEU A 386 3.17 -21.20 -4.26
C LEU A 386 2.80 -22.67 -4.50
N THR A 387 3.77 -23.56 -4.33
CA THR A 387 3.54 -25.01 -4.32
C THR A 387 3.35 -25.45 -2.87
N PRO A 388 2.29 -26.23 -2.56
CA PRO A 388 2.18 -26.83 -1.23
C PRO A 388 3.45 -27.64 -0.94
N ALA A 389 3.97 -27.52 0.28
CA ALA A 389 5.10 -28.29 0.69
C ALA A 389 4.74 -29.79 0.60
N ALA A 390 5.56 -30.57 -0.08
CA ALA A 390 5.47 -32.01 -0.06
C ALA A 390 6.04 -32.51 1.27
N TRP A 391 5.19 -32.58 2.30
CA TRP A 391 5.50 -33.19 3.60
C TRP A 391 4.64 -34.40 3.86
#